data_8a9ec278b3b9ee17c2203568fc24794d
#
_entry.id   8a9ec278b3b9ee17c2203568fc24794d
#
_cell.length_a   1.000
_cell.length_b   1.000
_cell.length_c   1.000
_cell.angle_alpha   90.00
_cell.angle_beta   90.00
_cell.angle_gamma   90.00
#
_symmetry.space_group_name_H-M   'P 1'
#
loop_
_entity.id
_entity.type
_entity.pdbx_description
1 polymer ?
#
loop_
_entity_poly.entity_id
_entity_poly.type
_entity_poly.pdbx_seq_one_letter_code
_entity_poly.pdbx_strand_id
1 'polypeptide(L)'
;MDKERTSYRPHMHSHNKYELFHNNRFYDTRYITPQSEGVDPVALENELRTAISGEVRFDAGSKATYSTDSGNYRQIPIGVVIPRTERDIEEVIAICRRFKAPVLSRGGGTSLAGQTCNVAVVMDLSKYYNRVLVLDKEGKTVTVQPGIVLDHMKAYTEHYGLTFGPDPSTHNHCTIGGMLGNNSCGVHSIMSANYGYGAKMEHNLTTMTVLTYDGIKMTVGPTSDAEFARIVAGGGRKADIYTKLKKLVDKYADLIRQRFPDIPRRVSGYNLPDLLPERGFNVAAALVGSESTCVTILSATLKLMPTPRARTLVVLGYPDLYDSGKHVMEILAFKPIGLEGIDDLLIQNMQRKGYHTEHLTLLPGGNAWLLVEFGGDSKTETDALARAMMARLKARKDPPEMNLFDDPAQEELLWKIRESGLGATAWVPGDPITEEGWEDSAVPPEKLGDYLVALRKLFSKYGWHIPLYGHFGQGCVHCRIPFDLQTPEGLDEYRRFTEEAAHLVVSFGGSISGEHGDGQSKADLLEIMYGP
;
A
#
# COMPACT_ATOMS: atom_id res chain seq x y z
N MET A 1 33.19 -18.50 -43.36
CA MET A 1 32.13 -18.99 -42.47
C MET A 1 31.79 -17.85 -41.54
N ASP A 2 30.99 -16.92 -42.06
CA ASP A 2 30.54 -15.75 -41.33
C ASP A 2 29.35 -16.14 -40.42
N LYS A 3 29.52 -15.89 -39.14
CA LYS A 3 28.42 -15.96 -38.19
C LYS A 3 27.72 -14.60 -38.17
N GLU A 4 26.58 -14.51 -38.83
CA GLU A 4 25.65 -13.38 -38.69
C GLU A 4 25.30 -13.18 -37.24
N ARG A 5 25.69 -12.03 -36.67
CA ARG A 5 25.16 -11.49 -35.47
C ARG A 5 23.80 -10.88 -35.80
N THR A 6 22.73 -11.58 -35.48
CA THR A 6 21.38 -11.01 -35.48
C THR A 6 21.31 -9.91 -34.40
N SER A 7 21.40 -8.67 -34.85
CA SER A 7 21.13 -7.50 -34.00
C SER A 7 19.63 -7.50 -33.67
N TYR A 8 19.30 -7.71 -32.39
CA TYR A 8 17.96 -7.48 -31.87
C TYR A 8 17.65 -5.97 -31.99
N ARG A 9 16.93 -5.59 -33.02
CA ARG A 9 16.28 -4.28 -33.11
C ARG A 9 14.92 -4.41 -32.42
N PRO A 10 14.64 -3.65 -31.34
CA PRO A 10 13.27 -3.57 -30.84
C PRO A 10 12.42 -3.00 -31.99
N HIS A 11 11.44 -3.76 -32.44
CA HIS A 11 10.45 -3.27 -33.39
C HIS A 11 9.73 -2.08 -32.72
N MET A 12 10.00 -0.87 -33.22
CA MET A 12 9.08 0.24 -33.01
C MET A 12 7.75 -0.19 -33.61
N HIS A 13 6.78 -0.43 -32.74
CA HIS A 13 5.44 -0.76 -33.17
C HIS A 13 4.87 0.43 -33.96
N SER A 14 4.49 0.16 -35.21
CA SER A 14 3.85 1.13 -36.09
C SER A 14 2.57 1.67 -35.43
N HIS A 15 2.21 2.92 -35.71
CA HIS A 15 0.99 3.58 -35.23
C HIS A 15 -0.30 2.74 -35.37
N ASN A 16 -0.33 1.76 -36.28
CA ASN A 16 -1.49 0.88 -36.50
C ASN A 16 -1.84 -0.07 -35.34
N LYS A 17 -0.93 -0.36 -34.40
CA LYS A 17 -1.30 -1.16 -33.23
C LYS A 17 -2.14 -0.39 -32.20
N TYR A 18 -2.03 0.92 -32.18
CA TYR A 18 -2.85 1.77 -31.33
C TYR A 18 -4.27 1.98 -31.87
N GLU A 19 -4.48 1.89 -33.20
CA GLU A 19 -5.81 2.02 -33.81
C GLU A 19 -6.75 0.85 -33.47
N LEU A 20 -6.22 -0.34 -33.18
CA LEU A 20 -7.01 -1.50 -32.76
C LEU A 20 -7.68 -1.33 -31.39
N PHE A 21 -7.21 -0.38 -30.60
CA PHE A 21 -7.72 -0.12 -29.26
C PHE A 21 -8.65 1.10 -29.17
N HIS A 22 -8.88 1.82 -30.27
CA HIS A 22 -9.64 3.08 -30.31
C HIS A 22 -11.11 3.00 -29.90
N ASN A 23 -11.71 1.82 -29.85
CA ASN A 23 -13.11 1.63 -29.48
C ASN A 23 -13.32 1.26 -28.00
N ASN A 24 -12.26 1.29 -27.20
CA ASN A 24 -12.32 0.85 -25.82
C ASN A 24 -12.01 2.02 -24.87
N ARG A 25 -12.87 2.30 -23.90
CA ARG A 25 -12.77 3.40 -22.93
C ARG A 25 -11.42 3.49 -22.20
N PHE A 26 -10.69 2.37 -22.11
CA PHE A 26 -9.41 2.26 -21.41
C PHE A 26 -8.19 2.79 -22.17
N TYR A 27 -8.33 3.06 -23.47
CA TYR A 27 -7.24 3.58 -24.31
C TYR A 27 -7.59 4.94 -24.93
N ASP A 28 -8.09 5.83 -24.08
CA ASP A 28 -8.16 7.22 -24.48
C ASP A 28 -6.74 7.77 -24.58
N THR A 29 -6.24 7.95 -25.80
CA THR A 29 -4.90 8.45 -26.08
C THR A 29 -4.60 9.79 -25.43
N ARG A 30 -5.62 10.53 -24.98
CA ARG A 30 -5.48 11.74 -24.16
C ARG A 30 -4.72 11.49 -22.85
N TYR A 31 -4.73 10.26 -22.34
CA TYR A 31 -3.99 9.87 -21.12
C TYR A 31 -2.60 9.28 -21.41
N ILE A 32 -2.31 8.95 -22.68
CA ILE A 32 -1.02 8.36 -23.10
C ILE A 32 -0.06 9.43 -23.61
N THR A 33 -0.55 10.64 -23.88
CA THR A 33 0.32 11.77 -24.29
C THR A 33 1.32 12.05 -23.17
N PRO A 34 2.63 12.02 -23.44
CA PRO A 34 3.62 12.30 -22.41
C PRO A 34 3.33 13.68 -21.79
N GLN A 35 3.10 13.73 -20.48
CA GLN A 35 2.84 14.98 -19.74
C GLN A 35 4.02 15.96 -19.82
N SER A 36 5.13 15.55 -20.45
CA SER A 36 6.32 16.34 -20.71
C SER A 36 6.32 17.08 -22.06
N GLU A 37 5.24 16.99 -22.85
CA GLU A 37 5.17 17.76 -24.09
C GLU A 37 5.31 19.25 -23.82
N GLY A 38 6.36 19.87 -24.39
CA GLY A 38 6.67 21.29 -24.18
C GLY A 38 7.59 21.62 -23.01
N VAL A 39 8.08 20.63 -22.23
CA VAL A 39 9.11 20.85 -21.21
C VAL A 39 10.49 20.81 -21.86
N ASP A 40 11.27 21.90 -21.70
CA ASP A 40 12.70 21.91 -22.05
C ASP A 40 13.52 21.31 -20.89
N PRO A 41 14.00 20.05 -21.01
CA PRO A 41 14.69 19.39 -19.91
C PRO A 41 16.06 19.99 -19.62
N VAL A 42 16.73 20.59 -20.62
CA VAL A 42 18.06 21.19 -20.44
C VAL A 42 17.96 22.49 -19.67
N ALA A 43 17.02 23.38 -20.05
CA ALA A 43 16.77 24.61 -19.33
C ALA A 43 16.29 24.34 -17.90
N LEU A 44 15.40 23.36 -17.71
CA LEU A 44 14.90 22.92 -16.40
C LEU A 44 16.04 22.40 -15.51
N GLU A 45 16.91 21.53 -16.02
CA GLU A 45 18.07 21.00 -15.30
C GLU A 45 18.99 22.13 -14.84
N ASN A 46 19.33 23.05 -15.72
CA ASN A 46 20.25 24.16 -15.41
C ASN A 46 19.68 25.06 -14.30
N GLU A 47 18.39 25.35 -14.34
CA GLU A 47 17.76 26.18 -13.31
C GLU A 47 17.70 25.45 -11.96
N LEU A 48 17.33 24.16 -11.95
CA LEU A 48 17.34 23.34 -10.74
C LEU A 48 18.73 23.27 -10.12
N ARG A 49 19.78 23.02 -10.93
CA ARG A 49 21.19 22.98 -10.44
C ARG A 49 21.66 24.28 -9.78
N THR A 50 21.11 25.39 -10.20
CA THR A 50 21.47 26.71 -9.64
C THR A 50 20.70 27.01 -8.36
N ALA A 51 19.45 26.53 -8.24
CA ALA A 51 18.52 26.92 -7.18
C ALA A 51 18.61 26.05 -5.93
N ILE A 52 18.93 24.75 -6.04
CA ILE A 52 18.88 23.82 -4.91
C ILE A 52 20.28 23.38 -4.45
N SER A 53 20.40 23.11 -3.17
CA SER A 53 21.60 22.53 -2.56
C SER A 53 21.66 21.00 -2.70
N GLY A 54 20.56 20.38 -3.09
CA GLY A 54 20.39 18.96 -3.33
C GLY A 54 21.03 18.48 -4.63
N GLU A 55 20.79 17.23 -4.97
CA GLU A 55 21.30 16.64 -6.20
C GLU A 55 20.29 16.83 -7.35
N VAL A 56 20.81 17.13 -8.54
CA VAL A 56 20.04 17.23 -9.78
C VAL A 56 20.66 16.27 -10.79
N ARG A 57 19.91 15.25 -11.22
CA ARG A 57 20.39 14.15 -12.02
C ARG A 57 19.48 13.92 -13.23
N PHE A 58 19.90 14.41 -14.39
CA PHE A 58 19.17 14.29 -15.67
C PHE A 58 19.87 13.34 -16.65
N ASP A 59 20.96 12.69 -16.21
CA ASP A 59 21.67 11.68 -17.00
C ASP A 59 20.83 10.41 -17.19
N ALA A 60 21.15 9.66 -18.28
CA ALA A 60 20.41 8.48 -18.66
C ALA A 60 20.44 7.36 -17.60
N GLY A 61 21.56 7.21 -16.89
CA GLY A 61 21.71 6.19 -15.84
C GLY A 61 20.79 6.45 -14.66
N SER A 62 20.80 7.69 -14.14
CA SER A 62 19.90 8.09 -13.07
C SER A 62 18.43 7.96 -13.45
N LYS A 63 18.03 8.42 -14.66
CA LYS A 63 16.65 8.26 -15.14
C LYS A 63 16.25 6.78 -15.27
N ALA A 64 17.15 5.91 -15.72
CA ALA A 64 16.89 4.48 -15.79
C ALA A 64 16.64 3.86 -14.41
N THR A 65 17.42 4.25 -13.39
CA THR A 65 17.27 3.77 -12.01
C THR A 65 15.91 4.13 -11.41
N TYR A 66 15.36 5.29 -11.75
CA TYR A 66 14.08 5.77 -11.24
C TYR A 66 12.90 5.51 -12.19
N SER A 67 13.09 4.74 -13.26
CA SER A 67 12.04 4.45 -14.25
C SER A 67 11.09 3.34 -13.84
N THR A 68 11.40 2.57 -12.80
CA THR A 68 10.60 1.45 -12.30
C THR A 68 10.31 1.59 -10.80
N ASP A 69 9.34 0.86 -10.32
CA ASP A 69 9.10 0.57 -8.91
C ASP A 69 9.20 -0.96 -8.66
N SER A 70 8.52 -1.48 -7.65
CA SER A 70 8.48 -2.93 -7.39
C SER A 70 7.39 -3.65 -8.19
N GLY A 71 6.61 -2.92 -8.99
CA GLY A 71 5.62 -3.45 -9.91
C GLY A 71 6.16 -3.68 -11.32
N ASN A 72 5.26 -3.94 -12.25
CA ASN A 72 5.55 -4.19 -13.66
C ASN A 72 5.52 -2.93 -14.55
N TYR A 73 5.41 -1.74 -13.94
CA TYR A 73 5.38 -0.47 -14.66
C TYR A 73 6.77 0.10 -14.93
N ARG A 74 6.92 0.74 -16.07
CA ARG A 74 8.14 1.43 -16.45
C ARG A 74 7.85 2.72 -17.21
N GLN A 75 8.27 3.85 -16.64
CA GLN A 75 8.17 5.18 -17.28
C GLN A 75 9.44 5.98 -17.00
N ILE A 76 10.09 6.46 -18.06
CA ILE A 76 11.36 7.19 -17.93
C ILE A 76 11.06 8.63 -17.47
N PRO A 77 11.60 9.06 -16.31
CA PRO A 77 11.35 10.40 -15.80
C PRO A 77 12.01 11.49 -16.66
N ILE A 78 11.50 12.73 -16.56
CA ILE A 78 12.14 13.93 -17.15
C ILE A 78 13.53 14.11 -16.55
N GLY A 79 13.63 13.98 -15.24
CA GLY A 79 14.85 14.06 -14.45
C GLY A 79 14.59 13.64 -13.02
N VAL A 80 15.64 13.56 -12.22
CA VAL A 80 15.60 13.21 -10.81
C VAL A 80 16.22 14.33 -9.98
N VAL A 81 15.58 14.69 -8.88
CA VAL A 81 16.11 15.62 -7.88
C VAL A 81 16.10 14.99 -6.49
N ILE A 82 17.15 15.25 -5.70
CA ILE A 82 17.28 14.70 -4.35
C ILE A 82 17.51 15.88 -3.39
N PRO A 83 16.44 16.48 -2.85
CA PRO A 83 16.52 17.67 -2.02
C PRO A 83 17.18 17.36 -0.66
N ARG A 84 17.90 18.33 -0.11
CA ARG A 84 18.53 18.26 1.23
C ARG A 84 17.71 18.99 2.29
N THR A 85 16.97 20.00 1.86
CA THR A 85 16.25 20.89 2.75
C THR A 85 14.82 21.10 2.29
N GLU A 86 13.96 21.57 3.17
CA GLU A 86 12.60 21.97 2.84
C GLU A 86 12.60 23.09 1.78
N ARG A 87 13.56 24.03 1.86
CA ARG A 87 13.72 25.07 0.85
C ARG A 87 14.01 24.49 -0.54
N ASP A 88 14.85 23.45 -0.63
CA ASP A 88 15.08 22.78 -1.92
C ASP A 88 13.77 22.23 -2.51
N ILE A 89 12.90 21.64 -1.67
CA ILE A 89 11.60 21.13 -2.10
C ILE A 89 10.72 22.26 -2.63
N GLU A 90 10.63 23.38 -1.90
CA GLU A 90 9.87 24.54 -2.31
C GLU A 90 10.37 25.11 -3.66
N GLU A 91 11.70 25.21 -3.83
CA GLU A 91 12.31 25.68 -5.09
C GLU A 91 12.06 24.70 -6.25
N VAL A 92 12.17 23.37 -6.03
CA VAL A 92 11.85 22.36 -7.05
C VAL A 92 10.41 22.53 -7.54
N ILE A 93 9.44 22.63 -6.63
CA ILE A 93 8.03 22.80 -6.99
C ILE A 93 7.83 24.12 -7.76
N ALA A 94 8.44 25.23 -7.29
CA ALA A 94 8.32 26.54 -7.94
C ALA A 94 8.89 26.54 -9.36
N ILE A 95 10.06 25.93 -9.56
CA ILE A 95 10.71 25.81 -10.86
C ILE A 95 9.88 24.89 -11.77
N CYS A 96 9.56 23.69 -11.34
CA CYS A 96 8.77 22.74 -12.14
C CYS A 96 7.44 23.35 -12.58
N ARG A 97 6.76 24.13 -11.71
CA ARG A 97 5.54 24.84 -12.07
C ARG A 97 5.76 25.85 -13.21
N ARG A 98 6.87 26.62 -13.20
CA ARG A 98 7.17 27.57 -14.29
C ARG A 98 7.39 26.86 -15.62
N PHE A 99 8.06 25.70 -15.58
CA PHE A 99 8.29 24.86 -16.76
C PHE A 99 7.08 23.98 -17.12
N LYS A 100 5.99 24.01 -16.34
CA LYS A 100 4.84 23.09 -16.47
C LYS A 100 5.25 21.62 -16.39
N ALA A 101 6.34 21.31 -15.72
CA ALA A 101 6.83 19.96 -15.51
C ALA A 101 6.09 19.32 -14.33
N PRO A 102 5.48 18.14 -14.50
CA PRO A 102 4.90 17.42 -13.37
C PRO A 102 5.98 16.99 -12.39
N VAL A 103 5.61 16.88 -11.11
CA VAL A 103 6.50 16.42 -10.04
C VAL A 103 5.92 15.17 -9.40
N LEU A 104 6.77 14.17 -9.16
CA LEU A 104 6.42 12.95 -8.45
C LEU A 104 7.30 12.83 -7.21
N SER A 105 6.71 12.93 -6.02
CA SER A 105 7.41 12.60 -4.77
C SER A 105 7.63 11.09 -4.67
N ARG A 106 8.86 10.67 -4.36
CA ARG A 106 9.25 9.27 -4.26
C ARG A 106 9.95 8.98 -2.93
N GLY A 107 9.63 7.84 -2.33
CA GLY A 107 10.32 7.28 -1.18
C GLY A 107 11.15 6.05 -1.57
N GLY A 108 10.88 4.89 -0.97
CA GLY A 108 11.62 3.64 -1.20
C GLY A 108 11.38 2.97 -2.56
N GLY A 109 10.39 3.41 -3.32
CA GLY A 109 10.05 2.79 -4.60
C GLY A 109 9.46 1.38 -4.48
N THR A 110 8.84 1.07 -3.35
CA THR A 110 8.30 -0.26 -3.01
C THR A 110 6.86 -0.47 -3.48
N SER A 111 6.26 0.49 -4.16
CA SER A 111 4.91 0.38 -4.72
C SER A 111 4.82 -0.70 -5.80
N LEU A 112 3.65 -1.36 -5.91
CA LEU A 112 3.37 -2.43 -6.86
C LEU A 112 2.44 -2.01 -8.01
N ALA A 113 1.76 -0.88 -7.89
CA ALA A 113 0.73 -0.42 -8.83
C ALA A 113 1.18 0.79 -9.69
N GLY A 114 2.49 1.04 -9.81
CA GLY A 114 3.04 2.09 -10.67
C GLY A 114 2.95 3.50 -10.12
N GLN A 115 2.70 3.70 -8.82
CA GLN A 115 2.57 5.03 -8.21
C GLN A 115 3.87 5.84 -8.26
N THR A 116 5.02 5.16 -8.24
CA THR A 116 6.33 5.81 -8.15
C THR A 116 7.08 5.85 -9.48
N CYS A 117 6.41 5.52 -10.59
CA CYS A 117 6.90 5.66 -11.97
C CYS A 117 6.08 6.69 -12.72
N ASN A 118 6.71 7.69 -13.33
CA ASN A 118 6.00 8.65 -14.18
C ASN A 118 6.96 9.44 -15.08
N VAL A 119 6.42 10.02 -16.16
CA VAL A 119 7.10 11.03 -16.98
C VAL A 119 7.00 12.38 -16.27
N ALA A 120 7.77 12.53 -15.20
CA ALA A 120 7.77 13.67 -14.29
C ALA A 120 9.20 14.00 -13.83
N VAL A 121 9.40 15.09 -13.13
CA VAL A 121 10.58 15.28 -12.28
C VAL A 121 10.36 14.46 -11.00
N VAL A 122 11.11 13.37 -10.86
CA VAL A 122 11.05 12.53 -9.67
C VAL A 122 11.84 13.19 -8.55
N MET A 123 11.19 13.43 -7.42
CA MET A 123 11.78 14.05 -6.25
C MET A 123 11.95 12.98 -5.14
N ASP A 124 13.18 12.47 -5.00
CA ASP A 124 13.52 11.46 -4.00
C ASP A 124 13.80 12.12 -2.65
N LEU A 125 12.92 11.86 -1.69
CA LEU A 125 13.02 12.40 -0.33
C LEU A 125 13.78 11.47 0.63
N SER A 126 14.06 10.22 0.23
CA SER A 126 14.57 9.18 1.13
C SER A 126 16.03 9.42 1.58
N LYS A 127 16.86 10.05 0.75
CA LYS A 127 18.31 10.13 0.99
C LYS A 127 18.71 11.16 2.05
N TYR A 128 18.08 12.33 2.07
CA TYR A 128 18.49 13.44 2.93
C TYR A 128 17.37 14.04 3.78
N TYR A 129 16.11 13.90 3.34
CA TYR A 129 14.95 14.49 4.01
C TYR A 129 14.19 13.43 4.82
N ASN A 130 14.88 12.83 5.83
CA ASN A 130 14.50 11.58 6.47
C ASN A 130 14.70 11.58 8.00
N ARG A 131 14.44 12.68 8.68
CA ARG A 131 14.71 12.84 10.12
C ARG A 131 13.47 12.69 10.98
N VAL A 132 13.64 12.21 12.21
CA VAL A 132 12.72 12.46 13.30
C VAL A 132 12.91 13.91 13.75
N LEU A 133 11.85 14.68 13.78
CA LEU A 133 11.86 16.10 14.16
C LEU A 133 11.52 16.30 15.64
N VAL A 134 10.46 15.64 16.12
CA VAL A 134 9.96 15.75 17.50
C VAL A 134 9.41 14.40 17.94
N LEU A 135 9.73 13.97 19.16
CA LEU A 135 9.06 12.88 19.87
C LEU A 135 8.39 13.44 21.12
N ASP A 136 7.07 13.38 21.16
CA ASP A 136 6.27 13.66 22.36
C ASP A 136 5.90 12.32 23.02
N LYS A 137 6.61 12.00 24.10
CA LYS A 137 6.43 10.73 24.84
C LYS A 137 5.11 10.69 25.62
N GLU A 138 4.68 11.81 26.17
CA GLU A 138 3.44 11.91 26.96
C GLU A 138 2.24 11.88 26.01
N GLY A 139 2.27 12.67 24.94
CA GLY A 139 1.25 12.66 23.89
C GLY A 139 1.30 11.44 22.97
N LYS A 140 2.34 10.58 23.12
CA LYS A 140 2.57 9.40 22.26
C LYS A 140 2.49 9.74 20.78
N THR A 141 3.25 10.76 20.37
CA THR A 141 3.32 11.16 18.97
C THR A 141 4.76 11.37 18.52
N VAL A 142 5.00 11.17 17.22
CA VAL A 142 6.28 11.47 16.58
C VAL A 142 6.04 12.31 15.33
N THR A 143 6.78 13.42 15.20
CA THR A 143 6.79 14.23 13.98
C THR A 143 8.02 13.89 13.18
N VAL A 144 7.83 13.54 11.90
CA VAL A 144 8.90 13.06 11.03
C VAL A 144 8.88 13.74 9.66
N GLN A 145 10.03 13.73 9.00
CA GLN A 145 10.15 14.01 7.57
C GLN A 145 9.72 12.80 6.74
N PRO A 146 9.11 12.99 5.56
CA PRO A 146 8.48 11.91 4.79
C PRO A 146 9.46 10.85 4.26
N GLY A 147 10.73 11.18 4.08
CA GLY A 147 11.74 10.26 3.57
C GLY A 147 12.30 9.26 4.60
N ILE A 148 11.88 9.33 5.87
CA ILE A 148 12.36 8.38 6.88
C ILE A 148 11.81 6.98 6.61
N VAL A 149 12.68 5.97 6.66
CA VAL A 149 12.29 4.56 6.58
C VAL A 149 11.54 4.17 7.85
N LEU A 150 10.49 3.36 7.74
CA LEU A 150 9.67 2.96 8.87
C LEU A 150 10.50 2.33 9.99
N ASP A 151 11.38 1.37 9.69
CA ASP A 151 12.21 0.71 10.69
C ASP A 151 13.13 1.67 11.42
N HIS A 152 13.68 2.68 10.73
CA HIS A 152 14.50 3.70 11.39
C HIS A 152 13.67 4.54 12.37
N MET A 153 12.44 4.87 12.02
CA MET A 153 11.52 5.56 12.93
C MET A 153 11.15 4.67 14.12
N LYS A 154 10.78 3.41 13.87
CA LYS A 154 10.43 2.44 14.92
C LYS A 154 11.59 2.21 15.87
N ALA A 155 12.79 1.93 15.37
CA ALA A 155 13.98 1.74 16.20
C ALA A 155 14.25 2.95 17.12
N TYR A 156 14.02 4.17 16.63
CA TYR A 156 14.13 5.38 17.43
C TYR A 156 13.04 5.46 18.51
N THR A 157 11.76 5.21 18.17
CA THR A 157 10.63 5.34 19.12
C THR A 157 10.57 4.20 20.13
N GLU A 158 10.94 2.98 19.73
CA GLU A 158 10.93 1.78 20.56
C GLU A 158 11.99 1.84 21.68
N HIS A 159 13.09 2.59 21.46
CA HIS A 159 14.01 2.93 22.53
C HIS A 159 13.32 3.62 23.73
N TYR A 160 12.21 4.28 23.47
CA TYR A 160 11.38 4.95 24.49
C TYR A 160 10.13 4.15 24.87
N GLY A 161 10.02 2.89 24.45
CA GLY A 161 8.89 2.02 24.74
C GLY A 161 7.63 2.35 23.93
N LEU A 162 7.77 3.04 22.79
CA LEU A 162 6.68 3.43 21.89
C LEU A 162 6.91 2.88 20.49
N THR A 163 5.89 2.27 19.91
CA THR A 163 5.94 1.71 18.54
C THR A 163 4.84 2.28 17.65
N PHE A 164 4.93 1.96 16.35
CA PHE A 164 3.95 2.33 15.34
C PHE A 164 3.26 1.08 14.80
N GLY A 165 1.93 1.13 14.61
CA GLY A 165 1.15 -0.06 14.26
C GLY A 165 1.23 -0.48 12.81
N PRO A 166 0.91 0.38 11.81
CA PRO A 166 1.02 0.02 10.41
C PRO A 166 2.46 -0.34 10.01
N ASP A 167 2.69 -1.58 9.56
CA ASP A 167 4.02 -2.10 9.22
C ASP A 167 3.94 -3.04 8.00
N PRO A 168 3.92 -2.49 6.79
CA PRO A 168 3.92 -3.29 5.56
C PRO A 168 5.15 -4.20 5.48
N SER A 169 5.08 -5.28 4.69
CA SER A 169 6.17 -6.24 4.51
C SER A 169 7.48 -5.61 4.03
N THR A 170 7.41 -4.41 3.49
CA THR A 170 8.57 -3.61 3.06
C THR A 170 9.06 -2.62 4.12
N HIS A 171 8.73 -2.82 5.40
CA HIS A 171 9.02 -1.92 6.53
C HIS A 171 10.48 -1.44 6.60
N ASN A 172 11.41 -2.26 6.17
CA ASN A 172 12.85 -1.97 6.15
C ASN A 172 13.30 -1.10 4.95
N HIS A 173 12.39 -0.78 4.01
CA HIS A 173 12.66 0.04 2.80
C HIS A 173 11.63 1.14 2.58
N CYS A 174 10.35 0.90 2.89
CA CYS A 174 9.30 1.88 2.69
C CYS A 174 9.52 3.11 3.58
N THR A 175 9.12 4.28 3.06
CA THR A 175 9.22 5.55 3.79
C THR A 175 7.86 5.99 4.31
N ILE A 176 7.84 6.77 5.39
CA ILE A 176 6.60 7.31 5.96
C ILE A 176 5.80 8.11 4.94
N GLY A 177 6.47 8.89 4.08
CA GLY A 177 5.79 9.63 3.00
C GLY A 177 5.13 8.72 1.97
N GLY A 178 5.80 7.61 1.60
CA GLY A 178 5.22 6.59 0.73
C GLY A 178 4.03 5.88 1.37
N MET A 179 4.14 5.52 2.65
CA MET A 179 3.05 4.92 3.41
C MET A 179 1.83 5.85 3.51
N LEU A 180 2.03 7.15 3.71
CA LEU A 180 0.96 8.15 3.69
C LEU A 180 0.36 8.28 2.28
N GLY A 181 1.20 8.24 1.24
CA GLY A 181 0.76 8.29 -0.15
C GLY A 181 -0.19 7.16 -0.51
N ASN A 182 0.09 5.94 -0.05
CA ASN A 182 -0.70 4.74 -0.35
C ASN A 182 -1.76 4.41 0.71
N ASN A 183 -1.80 5.11 1.84
CA ASN A 183 -2.62 4.74 3.01
C ASN A 183 -2.29 3.32 3.52
N SER A 184 -1.00 3.00 3.59
CA SER A 184 -0.48 1.67 3.88
C SER A 184 -0.97 1.10 5.20
N CYS A 185 -0.94 -0.22 5.26
CA CYS A 185 -1.22 -1.04 6.44
C CYS A 185 -0.03 -2.00 6.68
N GLY A 186 -0.28 -3.15 7.31
CA GLY A 186 0.70 -4.19 7.56
C GLY A 186 0.17 -5.22 8.54
N VAL A 187 1.04 -6.12 8.98
CA VAL A 187 0.70 -7.23 9.91
C VAL A 187 0.12 -6.69 11.22
N HIS A 188 0.80 -5.71 11.83
CA HIS A 188 0.41 -5.16 13.14
C HIS A 188 -0.60 -4.00 13.05
N SER A 189 -1.18 -3.75 11.89
CA SER A 189 -2.32 -2.83 11.75
C SER A 189 -3.51 -3.23 12.63
N ILE A 190 -3.68 -4.52 12.89
CA ILE A 190 -4.69 -5.03 13.83
C ILE A 190 -4.39 -4.62 15.27
N MET A 191 -3.11 -4.55 15.67
CA MET A 191 -2.70 -4.04 16.98
C MET A 191 -3.11 -2.58 17.15
N SER A 192 -2.91 -1.76 16.13
CA SER A 192 -3.34 -0.36 16.12
C SER A 192 -4.86 -0.23 16.24
N ALA A 193 -5.61 -1.07 15.54
CA ALA A 193 -7.07 -1.13 15.63
C ALA A 193 -7.52 -1.52 17.05
N ASN A 194 -6.89 -2.53 17.66
CA ASN A 194 -7.17 -2.98 19.03
C ASN A 194 -6.83 -1.90 20.08
N TYR A 195 -5.82 -1.06 19.80
CA TYR A 195 -5.47 0.07 20.65
C TYR A 195 -6.47 1.25 20.53
N GLY A 196 -7.36 1.22 19.52
CA GLY A 196 -8.41 2.22 19.32
C GLY A 196 -8.08 3.29 18.29
N TYR A 197 -6.97 3.17 17.54
CA TYR A 197 -6.63 4.13 16.48
C TYR A 197 -7.26 3.73 15.13
N GLY A 198 -7.23 2.46 14.77
CA GLY A 198 -7.61 1.93 13.47
C GLY A 198 -6.42 1.42 12.66
N ALA A 199 -6.71 0.71 11.56
CA ALA A 199 -5.72 -0.12 10.87
C ALA A 199 -4.80 0.66 9.91
N LYS A 200 -5.26 1.75 9.31
CA LYS A 200 -4.63 2.44 8.18
C LYS A 200 -3.82 3.65 8.62
N MET A 201 -2.93 4.15 7.72
CA MET A 201 -2.15 5.36 7.98
C MET A 201 -3.02 6.57 8.35
N GLU A 202 -4.17 6.77 7.68
CA GLU A 202 -5.11 7.86 7.98
C GLU A 202 -5.56 7.89 9.46
N HIS A 203 -5.71 6.72 10.05
CA HIS A 203 -6.11 6.57 11.45
C HIS A 203 -4.97 6.86 12.44
N ASN A 204 -3.74 6.65 12.00
CA ASN A 204 -2.51 6.76 12.78
C ASN A 204 -1.79 8.10 12.57
N LEU A 205 -2.48 9.06 11.96
CA LEU A 205 -2.00 10.41 11.68
C LEU A 205 -2.73 11.43 12.55
N THR A 206 -2.01 12.47 12.97
CA THR A 206 -2.60 13.64 13.68
C THR A 206 -2.68 14.84 12.74
N THR A 207 -1.54 15.25 12.18
CA THR A 207 -1.43 16.40 11.27
C THR A 207 -0.35 16.17 10.22
N MET A 208 -0.44 16.90 9.11
CA MET A 208 0.63 17.00 8.12
C MET A 208 0.93 18.45 7.77
N THR A 209 2.19 18.76 7.47
CA THR A 209 2.57 19.97 6.73
C THR A 209 2.76 19.57 5.28
N VAL A 210 2.06 20.25 4.38
CA VAL A 210 2.00 19.93 2.95
C VAL A 210 2.28 21.17 2.10
N LEU A 211 2.78 20.93 0.89
CA LEU A 211 3.01 21.93 -0.15
C LEU A 211 2.22 21.57 -1.39
N THR A 212 1.35 22.47 -1.85
CA THR A 212 0.63 22.28 -3.11
C THR A 212 1.52 22.63 -4.31
N TYR A 213 1.17 22.13 -5.50
CA TYR A 213 1.91 22.45 -6.73
C TYR A 213 1.89 23.95 -7.06
N ASP A 214 0.85 24.68 -6.65
CA ASP A 214 0.78 26.14 -6.78
C ASP A 214 1.54 26.93 -5.68
N GLY A 215 2.26 26.22 -4.81
CA GLY A 215 3.23 26.80 -3.85
C GLY A 215 2.62 27.18 -2.51
N ILE A 216 1.44 26.68 -2.16
CA ILE A 216 0.83 26.96 -0.85
C ILE A 216 1.30 25.91 0.17
N LYS A 217 2.04 26.37 1.16
CA LYS A 217 2.42 25.59 2.33
C LYS A 217 1.38 25.74 3.42
N MET A 218 0.90 24.62 3.96
CA MET A 218 -0.09 24.63 5.03
C MET A 218 0.02 23.39 5.92
N THR A 219 -0.24 23.59 7.21
CA THR A 219 -0.52 22.46 8.13
C THR A 219 -1.99 22.15 8.05
N VAL A 220 -2.31 20.86 7.92
CA VAL A 220 -3.66 20.30 7.80
C VAL A 220 -3.90 19.24 8.87
N GLY A 221 -5.16 19.05 9.27
CA GLY A 221 -5.59 18.12 10.29
C GLY A 221 -7.10 18.12 10.42
N PRO A 222 -7.65 17.59 11.53
CA PRO A 222 -9.04 17.78 11.91
C PRO A 222 -9.35 19.28 12.01
N THR A 223 -10.47 19.70 11.47
CA THR A 223 -10.81 21.13 11.34
C THR A 223 -12.19 21.37 11.93
N SER A 224 -12.26 21.97 13.12
CA SER A 224 -13.51 22.39 13.75
C SER A 224 -14.21 23.50 12.95
N ASP A 225 -15.51 23.70 13.19
CA ASP A 225 -16.27 24.78 12.53
C ASP A 225 -15.67 26.16 12.83
N ALA A 226 -15.16 26.38 14.04
CA ALA A 226 -14.49 27.61 14.43
C ALA A 226 -13.17 27.81 13.67
N GLU A 227 -12.39 26.73 13.51
CA GLU A 227 -11.16 26.75 12.71
C GLU A 227 -11.46 26.98 11.22
N PHE A 228 -12.47 26.28 10.68
CA PHE A 228 -12.93 26.48 9.32
C PHE A 228 -13.33 27.94 9.05
N ALA A 229 -14.16 28.51 9.93
CA ALA A 229 -14.57 29.92 9.81
C ALA A 229 -13.37 30.88 9.84
N ARG A 230 -12.37 30.63 10.70
CA ARG A 230 -11.14 31.42 10.78
C ARG A 230 -10.31 31.32 9.50
N ILE A 231 -10.16 30.09 8.93
CA ILE A 231 -9.46 29.88 7.68
C ILE A 231 -10.14 30.65 6.54
N VAL A 232 -11.47 30.56 6.43
CA VAL A 232 -12.23 31.24 5.37
C VAL A 232 -12.14 32.75 5.53
N ALA A 233 -12.25 33.28 6.75
CA ALA A 233 -12.11 34.72 7.03
C ALA A 233 -10.70 35.24 6.70
N GLY A 234 -9.67 34.40 6.81
CA GLY A 234 -8.29 34.75 6.45
C GLY A 234 -8.07 34.96 4.94
N GLY A 235 -8.98 34.48 4.11
CA GLY A 235 -8.93 34.62 2.66
C GLY A 235 -7.76 33.87 2.00
N GLY A 236 -7.54 34.21 0.74
CA GLY A 236 -6.44 33.63 -0.05
C GLY A 236 -6.66 32.17 -0.47
N ARG A 237 -5.62 31.56 -1.03
CA ARG A 237 -5.71 30.24 -1.64
C ARG A 237 -6.10 29.12 -0.66
N LYS A 238 -5.63 29.19 0.60
CA LYS A 238 -6.01 28.21 1.65
C LYS A 238 -7.52 28.26 1.89
N ALA A 239 -8.11 29.44 2.02
CA ALA A 239 -9.55 29.61 2.19
C ALA A 239 -10.34 29.07 0.99
N ASP A 240 -9.84 29.27 -0.24
CA ASP A 240 -10.45 28.73 -1.46
C ASP A 240 -10.47 27.19 -1.45
N ILE A 241 -9.35 26.56 -1.06
CA ILE A 241 -9.24 25.09 -0.98
C ILE A 241 -10.26 24.55 0.03
N TYR A 242 -10.26 25.07 1.26
CA TYR A 242 -11.17 24.61 2.32
C TYR A 242 -12.63 24.83 1.94
N THR A 243 -12.97 25.99 1.34
CA THR A 243 -14.32 26.25 0.86
C THR A 243 -14.77 25.28 -0.23
N LYS A 244 -13.87 24.93 -1.16
CA LYS A 244 -14.18 23.95 -2.21
C LYS A 244 -14.36 22.55 -1.66
N LEU A 245 -13.49 22.12 -0.73
CA LEU A 245 -13.63 20.83 -0.06
C LEU A 245 -14.97 20.72 0.70
N LYS A 246 -15.33 21.79 1.45
CA LYS A 246 -16.60 21.83 2.16
C LYS A 246 -17.79 21.73 1.21
N LYS A 247 -17.79 22.50 0.11
CA LYS A 247 -18.87 22.43 -0.91
C LYS A 247 -18.96 21.05 -1.56
N LEU A 248 -17.82 20.39 -1.82
CA LEU A 248 -17.79 19.03 -2.36
C LEU A 248 -18.49 18.07 -1.40
N VAL A 249 -18.10 18.08 -0.14
CA VAL A 249 -18.65 17.20 0.90
C VAL A 249 -20.13 17.48 1.11
N ASP A 250 -20.54 18.75 1.26
CA ASP A 250 -21.95 19.13 1.44
C ASP A 250 -22.82 18.63 0.28
N LYS A 251 -22.28 18.62 -0.95
CA LYS A 251 -22.98 18.13 -2.12
C LYS A 251 -23.09 16.61 -2.17
N TYR A 252 -22.05 15.89 -1.74
CA TYR A 252 -21.94 14.44 -1.98
C TYR A 252 -21.95 13.60 -0.69
N ALA A 253 -22.21 14.20 0.49
CA ALA A 253 -22.13 13.50 1.79
C ALA A 253 -22.88 12.16 1.82
N ASP A 254 -24.12 12.15 1.35
CA ASP A 254 -24.96 10.94 1.37
C ASP A 254 -24.43 9.87 0.41
N LEU A 255 -23.92 10.28 -0.76
CA LEU A 255 -23.31 9.38 -1.72
C LEU A 255 -22.01 8.78 -1.18
N ILE A 256 -21.19 9.59 -0.50
CA ILE A 256 -19.96 9.13 0.18
C ILE A 256 -20.30 8.08 1.23
N ARG A 257 -21.26 8.34 2.11
CA ARG A 257 -21.70 7.37 3.13
C ARG A 257 -22.23 6.06 2.53
N GLN A 258 -22.91 6.15 1.40
CA GLN A 258 -23.52 5.00 0.72
C GLN A 258 -22.50 4.14 -0.02
N ARG A 259 -21.49 4.76 -0.65
CA ARG A 259 -20.62 4.11 -1.64
C ARG A 259 -19.28 3.66 -1.09
N PHE A 260 -18.80 4.28 -0.02
CA PHE A 260 -17.52 3.91 0.57
C PHE A 260 -17.70 2.77 1.59
N PRO A 261 -17.12 1.57 1.37
CA PRO A 261 -17.17 0.48 2.32
C PRO A 261 -16.51 0.86 3.64
N ASP A 262 -17.19 0.60 4.76
CA ASP A 262 -16.62 0.78 6.11
C ASP A 262 -16.00 -0.55 6.57
N ILE A 263 -14.81 -0.85 6.05
CA ILE A 263 -14.04 -2.06 6.33
C ILE A 263 -12.62 -1.70 6.77
N PRO A 264 -11.92 -2.58 7.50
CA PRO A 264 -10.57 -2.30 8.02
C PRO A 264 -9.57 -1.92 6.93
N ARG A 265 -9.66 -2.58 5.78
CA ARG A 265 -8.73 -2.45 4.65
C ARG A 265 -9.44 -1.90 3.42
N ARG A 266 -9.66 -0.60 3.35
CA ARG A 266 -10.10 0.12 2.16
C ARG A 266 -9.15 1.29 1.93
N VAL A 267 -8.41 1.27 0.84
CA VAL A 267 -7.50 2.35 0.45
C VAL A 267 -7.79 2.90 -0.95
N SER A 268 -8.68 2.25 -1.71
CA SER A 268 -9.07 2.69 -3.04
C SER A 268 -9.73 4.07 -3.05
N GLY A 269 -9.37 4.87 -4.03
CA GLY A 269 -9.87 6.22 -4.26
C GLY A 269 -9.38 7.24 -3.23
N TYR A 270 -9.75 8.49 -3.44
CA TYR A 270 -9.46 9.54 -2.46
C TYR A 270 -10.29 9.35 -1.19
N ASN A 271 -9.73 9.70 -0.05
CA ASN A 271 -10.28 9.46 1.29
C ASN A 271 -11.38 10.47 1.66
N LEU A 272 -12.38 10.62 0.79
CA LEU A 272 -13.49 11.56 0.97
C LEU A 272 -14.29 11.37 2.27
N PRO A 273 -14.46 10.13 2.82
CA PRO A 273 -15.14 9.95 4.10
C PRO A 273 -14.57 10.79 5.25
N ASP A 274 -13.26 11.06 5.25
CA ASP A 274 -12.62 11.82 6.31
C ASP A 274 -12.91 13.33 6.28
N LEU A 275 -13.51 13.81 5.20
CA LEU A 275 -14.05 15.17 5.10
C LEU A 275 -15.49 15.28 5.64
N LEU A 276 -16.15 14.17 5.97
CA LEU A 276 -17.50 14.22 6.54
C LEU A 276 -17.48 14.85 7.94
N PRO A 277 -18.55 15.57 8.34
CA PRO A 277 -18.63 16.21 9.67
C PRO A 277 -18.40 15.25 10.83
N GLU A 278 -18.95 14.04 10.75
CA GLU A 278 -18.81 12.99 11.77
C GLU A 278 -17.39 12.42 11.88
N ARG A 279 -16.53 12.67 10.89
CA ARG A 279 -15.09 12.35 10.90
C ARG A 279 -14.23 13.59 11.22
N GLY A 280 -14.86 14.73 11.58
CA GLY A 280 -14.19 15.96 12.03
C GLY A 280 -13.61 16.82 10.91
N PHE A 281 -14.09 16.70 9.67
CA PHE A 281 -13.56 17.41 8.49
C PHE A 281 -12.02 17.38 8.47
N ASN A 282 -11.46 16.17 8.47
CA ASN A 282 -10.03 15.93 8.65
C ASN A 282 -9.29 15.97 7.31
N VAL A 283 -8.77 17.14 6.95
CA VAL A 283 -8.06 17.33 5.68
C VAL A 283 -6.75 16.53 5.61
N ALA A 284 -6.08 16.30 6.74
CA ALA A 284 -4.88 15.45 6.75
C ALA A 284 -5.21 14.00 6.37
N ALA A 285 -6.21 13.40 7.03
CA ALA A 285 -6.65 12.04 6.72
C ALA A 285 -7.20 11.91 5.30
N ALA A 286 -7.91 12.94 4.80
CA ALA A 286 -8.42 12.97 3.43
C ALA A 286 -7.32 13.01 2.35
N LEU A 287 -6.14 13.54 2.67
CA LEU A 287 -4.98 13.55 1.77
C LEU A 287 -4.15 12.26 1.81
N VAL A 288 -4.33 11.43 2.85
CA VAL A 288 -3.70 10.12 2.92
C VAL A 288 -4.32 9.22 1.84
N GLY A 289 -3.48 8.48 1.11
CA GLY A 289 -3.92 7.68 -0.03
C GLY A 289 -4.10 8.48 -1.33
N SER A 290 -3.63 9.74 -1.38
CA SER A 290 -3.70 10.55 -2.61
C SER A 290 -2.56 10.29 -3.61
N GLU A 291 -1.64 9.39 -3.32
CA GLU A 291 -0.60 8.87 -4.21
C GLU A 291 0.20 9.98 -4.92
N SER A 292 0.57 11.06 -4.17
CA SER A 292 1.30 12.24 -4.69
C SER A 292 0.54 13.09 -5.72
N THR A 293 -0.76 12.85 -5.93
CA THR A 293 -1.55 13.58 -6.94
C THR A 293 -2.05 14.95 -6.46
N CYS A 294 -2.12 15.17 -5.14
CA CYS A 294 -2.69 16.39 -4.56
C CYS A 294 -1.62 17.33 -3.98
N VAL A 295 -0.65 16.79 -3.24
CA VAL A 295 0.33 17.58 -2.47
C VAL A 295 1.67 16.86 -2.37
N THR A 296 2.73 17.63 -2.07
CA THR A 296 4.00 17.12 -1.54
C THR A 296 3.97 17.21 -0.02
N ILE A 297 4.24 16.09 0.67
CA ILE A 297 4.30 16.05 2.15
C ILE A 297 5.66 16.57 2.60
N LEU A 298 5.68 17.52 3.54
CA LEU A 298 6.90 18.09 4.13
C LEU A 298 7.18 17.49 5.51
N SER A 299 6.16 17.25 6.32
CA SER A 299 6.26 16.54 7.60
C SER A 299 4.91 15.93 7.98
N ALA A 300 4.96 14.91 8.84
CA ALA A 300 3.77 14.28 9.39
C ALA A 300 3.95 14.00 10.88
N THR A 301 2.89 14.21 11.66
CA THR A 301 2.82 13.84 13.08
C THR A 301 1.98 12.58 13.22
N LEU A 302 2.62 11.50 13.63
CA LEU A 302 2.03 10.16 13.74
C LEU A 302 1.73 9.81 15.18
N LYS A 303 0.69 9.00 15.40
CA LYS A 303 0.32 8.45 16.72
C LYS A 303 1.13 7.20 17.01
N LEU A 304 1.65 7.09 18.20
CA LEU A 304 2.37 5.94 18.70
C LEU A 304 1.57 5.22 19.78
N MET A 305 1.90 3.96 20.02
CA MET A 305 1.33 3.14 21.07
C MET A 305 2.44 2.46 21.88
N PRO A 306 2.17 1.95 23.09
CA PRO A 306 3.17 1.17 23.83
C PRO A 306 3.67 -0.03 23.04
N THR A 307 4.98 -0.26 23.07
CA THR A 307 5.60 -1.44 22.48
C THR A 307 5.26 -2.67 23.31
N PRO A 308 4.71 -3.76 22.73
CA PRO A 308 4.54 -5.03 23.45
C PRO A 308 5.87 -5.55 23.97
N ARG A 309 5.93 -5.87 25.28
CA ARG A 309 7.15 -6.37 25.93
C ARG A 309 7.37 -7.86 25.75
N ALA A 310 6.29 -8.59 25.48
CA ALA A 310 6.30 -10.02 25.22
C ALA A 310 5.35 -10.35 24.07
N ARG A 311 5.70 -11.41 23.35
CA ARG A 311 4.89 -11.95 22.25
C ARG A 311 4.75 -13.46 22.42
N THR A 312 3.72 -14.03 21.80
CA THR A 312 3.49 -15.47 21.68
C THR A 312 2.81 -15.73 20.36
N LEU A 313 3.38 -16.60 19.55
CA LEU A 313 2.85 -16.99 18.25
C LEU A 313 2.15 -18.34 18.35
N VAL A 314 0.95 -18.44 17.77
CA VAL A 314 0.24 -19.71 17.54
C VAL A 314 0.10 -19.91 16.04
N VAL A 315 0.45 -21.08 15.54
CA VAL A 315 0.18 -21.50 14.17
C VAL A 315 -0.94 -22.51 14.18
N LEU A 316 -1.98 -22.24 13.40
CA LEU A 316 -3.17 -23.08 13.26
C LEU A 316 -3.16 -23.71 11.86
N GLY A 317 -3.25 -25.04 11.76
CA GLY A 317 -3.31 -25.78 10.51
C GLY A 317 -4.73 -26.21 10.18
N TYR A 318 -5.17 -25.93 8.98
CA TYR A 318 -6.52 -26.22 8.46
C TYR A 318 -6.48 -27.16 7.26
N PRO A 319 -7.56 -27.92 6.98
CA PRO A 319 -7.66 -28.74 5.78
C PRO A 319 -7.58 -27.93 4.50
N ASP A 320 -8.10 -26.71 4.50
CA ASP A 320 -8.07 -25.76 3.37
C ASP A 320 -8.19 -24.31 3.82
N LEU A 321 -7.93 -23.41 2.88
CA LEU A 321 -7.91 -21.96 3.11
C LEU A 321 -9.30 -21.38 3.47
N TYR A 322 -10.38 -21.98 2.96
CA TYR A 322 -11.73 -21.57 3.24
C TYR A 322 -12.10 -21.77 4.72
N ASP A 323 -11.76 -22.93 5.28
CA ASP A 323 -12.00 -23.21 6.69
C ASP A 323 -11.17 -22.29 7.59
N SER A 324 -9.95 -21.93 7.18
CA SER A 324 -9.15 -20.94 7.91
C SER A 324 -9.85 -19.56 7.93
N GLY A 325 -10.37 -19.12 6.78
CA GLY A 325 -11.08 -17.84 6.67
C GLY A 325 -12.34 -17.75 7.54
N LYS A 326 -13.07 -18.84 7.73
CA LYS A 326 -14.26 -18.89 8.60
C LYS A 326 -13.96 -18.71 10.08
N HIS A 327 -12.76 -19.05 10.51
CA HIS A 327 -12.40 -18.97 11.94
C HIS A 327 -11.85 -17.60 12.35
N VAL A 328 -11.60 -16.71 11.38
CA VAL A 328 -11.01 -15.38 11.63
C VAL A 328 -11.76 -14.60 12.71
N MET A 329 -13.09 -14.49 12.61
CA MET A 329 -13.89 -13.73 13.59
C MET A 329 -13.84 -14.32 15.00
N GLU A 330 -13.76 -15.64 15.14
CA GLU A 330 -13.63 -16.30 16.44
C GLU A 330 -12.26 -16.03 17.06
N ILE A 331 -11.21 -15.99 16.26
CA ILE A 331 -9.84 -15.68 16.68
C ILE A 331 -9.72 -14.20 17.07
N LEU A 332 -10.31 -13.29 16.27
CA LEU A 332 -10.31 -11.85 16.53
C LEU A 332 -10.92 -11.47 17.90
N ALA A 333 -11.87 -12.28 18.41
CA ALA A 333 -12.45 -12.08 19.74
C ALA A 333 -11.41 -12.13 20.88
N PHE A 334 -10.24 -12.75 20.66
CA PHE A 334 -9.11 -12.82 21.58
C PHE A 334 -8.11 -11.66 21.42
N LYS A 335 -8.39 -10.71 20.51
CA LYS A 335 -7.58 -9.50 20.26
C LYS A 335 -6.10 -9.77 19.94
N PRO A 336 -5.78 -10.63 18.98
CA PRO A 336 -4.39 -10.82 18.53
C PRO A 336 -3.81 -9.51 17.99
N ILE A 337 -2.49 -9.37 18.02
CA ILE A 337 -1.78 -8.23 17.43
C ILE A 337 -1.35 -8.50 15.99
N GLY A 338 -1.40 -9.75 15.52
CA GLY A 338 -1.21 -10.20 14.15
C GLY A 338 -2.10 -11.40 13.84
N LEU A 339 -2.68 -11.47 12.64
CA LEU A 339 -3.48 -12.60 12.16
C LEU A 339 -3.36 -12.72 10.65
N GLU A 340 -2.45 -13.61 10.22
CA GLU A 340 -2.01 -13.78 8.84
C GLU A 340 -2.40 -15.17 8.31
N GLY A 341 -2.74 -15.23 7.02
CA GLY A 341 -3.09 -16.47 6.33
C GLY A 341 -2.10 -16.82 5.23
N ILE A 342 -1.81 -18.11 5.06
CA ILE A 342 -1.02 -18.68 3.96
C ILE A 342 -1.63 -20.01 3.51
N ASP A 343 -1.49 -20.35 2.23
CA ASP A 343 -1.95 -21.63 1.68
C ASP A 343 -0.81 -22.59 1.33
N ASP A 344 -1.16 -23.83 1.00
CA ASP A 344 -0.21 -24.87 0.65
C ASP A 344 0.51 -24.61 -0.68
N LEU A 345 -0.13 -23.92 -1.63
CA LEU A 345 0.52 -23.56 -2.90
C LEU A 345 1.69 -22.60 -2.68
N LEU A 346 1.55 -21.66 -1.72
CA LEU A 346 2.67 -20.81 -1.31
C LEU A 346 3.83 -21.63 -0.78
N ILE A 347 3.54 -22.59 0.12
CA ILE A 347 4.55 -23.48 0.71
C ILE A 347 5.22 -24.35 -0.35
N GLN A 348 4.45 -24.92 -1.30
CA GLN A 348 5.00 -25.68 -2.42
C GLN A 348 5.93 -24.82 -3.29
N ASN A 349 5.57 -23.56 -3.56
CA ASN A 349 6.41 -22.63 -4.31
C ASN A 349 7.71 -22.32 -3.56
N MET A 350 7.64 -22.11 -2.24
CA MET A 350 8.84 -21.93 -1.41
C MET A 350 9.77 -23.14 -1.49
N GLN A 351 9.24 -24.35 -1.42
CA GLN A 351 10.02 -25.59 -1.58
C GLN A 351 10.69 -25.67 -2.95
N ARG A 352 9.94 -25.36 -4.05
CA ARG A 352 10.48 -25.36 -5.41
C ARG A 352 11.59 -24.33 -5.62
N LYS A 353 11.53 -23.20 -4.91
CA LYS A 353 12.54 -22.13 -4.94
C LYS A 353 13.69 -22.34 -3.94
N GLY A 354 13.56 -23.31 -3.03
CA GLY A 354 14.52 -23.52 -1.95
C GLY A 354 14.52 -22.42 -0.89
N TYR A 355 13.37 -21.74 -0.69
CA TYR A 355 13.23 -20.68 0.31
C TYR A 355 12.80 -21.26 1.65
N HIS A 356 13.61 -21.07 2.69
CA HIS A 356 13.30 -21.42 4.09
C HIS A 356 12.78 -22.85 4.31
N THR A 357 13.20 -23.80 3.48
CA THR A 357 12.68 -25.17 3.47
C THR A 357 12.87 -25.89 4.80
N GLU A 358 13.92 -25.58 5.53
CA GLU A 358 14.23 -26.11 6.86
C GLU A 358 13.22 -25.66 7.94
N HIS A 359 12.54 -24.53 7.73
CA HIS A 359 11.58 -23.95 8.68
C HIS A 359 10.16 -24.45 8.47
N LEU A 360 9.84 -25.02 7.31
CA LEU A 360 8.51 -25.51 6.98
C LEU A 360 8.04 -26.66 7.89
N THR A 361 8.97 -27.36 8.53
CA THR A 361 8.68 -28.41 9.53
C THR A 361 8.05 -27.86 10.82
N LEU A 362 8.11 -26.56 11.06
CA LEU A 362 7.46 -25.92 12.20
C LEU A 362 5.94 -25.77 12.01
N LEU A 363 5.46 -25.85 10.77
CA LEU A 363 4.03 -25.76 10.48
C LEU A 363 3.30 -27.01 10.97
N PRO A 364 2.15 -26.88 11.67
CA PRO A 364 1.30 -28.02 12.00
C PRO A 364 0.71 -28.64 10.73
N GLY A 365 0.14 -29.85 10.86
CA GLY A 365 -0.53 -30.50 9.73
C GLY A 365 -1.66 -29.66 9.15
N GLY A 366 -1.80 -29.69 7.82
CA GLY A 366 -2.83 -28.92 7.09
C GLY A 366 -2.38 -28.53 5.68
N ASN A 367 -3.29 -27.88 4.95
CA ASN A 367 -3.07 -27.31 3.62
C ASN A 367 -3.28 -25.78 3.61
N ALA A 368 -3.59 -25.20 4.76
CA ALA A 368 -3.64 -23.76 4.97
C ALA A 368 -3.34 -23.46 6.43
N TRP A 369 -2.71 -22.31 6.68
CA TRP A 369 -2.31 -21.95 8.04
C TRP A 369 -2.69 -20.51 8.36
N LEU A 370 -3.05 -20.32 9.65
CA LEU A 370 -3.14 -18.98 10.26
C LEU A 370 -2.01 -18.82 11.26
N LEU A 371 -1.28 -17.74 11.14
CA LEU A 371 -0.30 -17.27 12.10
C LEU A 371 -0.98 -16.23 12.98
N VAL A 372 -1.09 -16.51 14.29
CA VAL A 372 -1.82 -15.67 15.25
C VAL A 372 -0.86 -15.21 16.33
N GLU A 373 -0.53 -13.93 16.35
CA GLU A 373 0.39 -13.35 17.33
C GLU A 373 -0.37 -12.60 18.42
N PHE A 374 0.00 -12.87 19.67
CA PHE A 374 -0.45 -12.14 20.85
C PHE A 374 0.68 -11.28 21.41
N GLY A 375 0.38 -10.04 21.78
CA GLY A 375 1.33 -9.13 22.41
C GLY A 375 0.79 -8.59 23.73
N GLY A 376 1.67 -8.36 24.69
CA GLY A 376 1.30 -7.88 26.02
C GLY A 376 2.51 -7.42 26.83
N ASP A 377 2.26 -7.14 28.13
CA ASP A 377 3.31 -6.67 29.05
C ASP A 377 4.19 -7.79 29.60
N SER A 378 3.71 -9.04 29.54
CA SER A 378 4.45 -10.20 30.03
C SER A 378 4.19 -11.47 29.22
N LYS A 379 5.14 -12.38 29.22
CA LYS A 379 5.02 -13.70 28.58
C LYS A 379 3.85 -14.52 29.16
N THR A 380 3.64 -14.43 30.47
CA THR A 380 2.50 -15.09 31.14
C THR A 380 1.16 -14.62 30.61
N GLU A 381 1.02 -13.34 30.33
CA GLU A 381 -0.20 -12.77 29.78
C GLU A 381 -0.42 -13.24 28.33
N THR A 382 0.60 -13.14 27.47
CA THR A 382 0.48 -13.52 26.06
C THR A 382 0.24 -15.00 25.89
N ASP A 383 0.89 -15.85 26.68
CA ASP A 383 0.67 -17.30 26.70
C ASP A 383 -0.74 -17.66 27.20
N ALA A 384 -1.27 -16.93 28.19
CA ALA A 384 -2.62 -17.17 28.67
C ALA A 384 -3.67 -16.85 27.58
N LEU A 385 -3.51 -15.75 26.84
CA LEU A 385 -4.38 -15.40 25.70
C LEU A 385 -4.32 -16.45 24.62
N ALA A 386 -3.11 -16.86 24.22
CA ALA A 386 -2.89 -17.89 23.22
C ALA A 386 -3.55 -19.22 23.61
N ARG A 387 -3.34 -19.70 24.85
CA ARG A 387 -3.93 -20.95 25.36
C ARG A 387 -5.45 -20.85 25.48
N ALA A 388 -6.01 -19.70 25.85
CA ALA A 388 -7.46 -19.49 25.89
C ALA A 388 -8.09 -19.61 24.50
N MET A 389 -7.48 -19.01 23.48
CA MET A 389 -7.88 -19.18 22.09
C MET A 389 -7.79 -20.65 21.64
N MET A 390 -6.65 -21.30 21.87
CA MET A 390 -6.46 -22.71 21.52
C MET A 390 -7.49 -23.63 22.18
N ALA A 391 -7.80 -23.41 23.46
CA ALA A 391 -8.83 -24.17 24.18
C ALA A 391 -10.22 -23.98 23.56
N ARG A 392 -10.56 -22.76 23.16
CA ARG A 392 -11.81 -22.45 22.46
C ARG A 392 -11.91 -23.17 21.12
N LEU A 393 -10.86 -23.13 20.31
CA LEU A 393 -10.82 -23.79 19.01
C LEU A 393 -10.81 -25.32 19.14
N LYS A 394 -10.12 -25.87 20.14
CA LYS A 394 -10.11 -27.33 20.42
C LYS A 394 -11.49 -27.89 20.77
N ALA A 395 -12.39 -27.09 21.31
CA ALA A 395 -13.75 -27.50 21.66
C ALA A 395 -14.70 -27.62 20.45
N ARG A 396 -14.24 -27.28 19.24
CA ARG A 396 -15.01 -27.42 17.99
C ARG A 396 -15.12 -28.91 17.56
N LYS A 397 -16.09 -29.15 16.69
CA LYS A 397 -16.28 -30.49 16.11
C LYS A 397 -15.06 -30.88 15.25
N ASP A 398 -14.57 -29.92 14.44
CA ASP A 398 -13.43 -30.11 13.55
C ASP A 398 -12.36 -29.05 13.93
N PRO A 399 -11.54 -29.31 14.98
CA PRO A 399 -10.55 -28.36 15.45
C PRO A 399 -9.35 -28.32 14.50
N PRO A 400 -8.70 -27.16 14.30
CA PRO A 400 -7.43 -27.09 13.58
C PRO A 400 -6.32 -27.80 14.37
N GLU A 401 -5.26 -28.23 13.69
CA GLU A 401 -4.01 -28.55 14.36
C GLU A 401 -3.35 -27.26 14.86
N MET A 402 -2.68 -27.29 16.02
CA MET A 402 -2.24 -26.07 16.70
C MET A 402 -0.88 -26.26 17.34
N ASN A 403 0.09 -25.42 16.95
CA ASN A 403 1.39 -25.31 17.60
C ASN A 403 1.53 -23.93 18.25
N LEU A 404 1.98 -23.89 19.51
CA LEU A 404 2.33 -22.66 20.22
C LEU A 404 3.85 -22.50 20.24
N PHE A 405 4.32 -21.31 19.90
CA PHE A 405 5.72 -20.94 19.90
C PHE A 405 5.92 -19.83 20.92
N ASP A 406 6.87 -20.02 21.81
CA ASP A 406 7.25 -19.08 22.87
C ASP A 406 8.74 -18.75 22.87
N ASP A 407 9.47 -19.32 21.91
CA ASP A 407 10.86 -19.00 21.62
C ASP A 407 10.92 -17.92 20.50
N PRO A 408 11.44 -16.71 20.78
CA PRO A 408 11.51 -15.62 19.78
C PRO A 408 12.26 -16.03 18.50
N ALA A 409 13.23 -16.95 18.57
CA ALA A 409 13.96 -17.41 17.39
C ALA A 409 13.06 -18.25 16.46
N GLN A 410 12.18 -19.09 17.02
CA GLN A 410 11.22 -19.85 16.22
C GLN A 410 10.10 -18.95 15.67
N GLU A 411 9.64 -17.98 16.44
CA GLU A 411 8.66 -16.99 15.99
C GLU A 411 9.21 -16.21 14.78
N GLU A 412 10.46 -15.76 14.82
CA GLU A 412 11.12 -15.06 13.69
C GLU A 412 11.18 -15.93 12.43
N LEU A 413 11.48 -17.24 12.57
CA LEU A 413 11.54 -18.15 11.42
C LEU A 413 10.17 -18.31 10.75
N LEU A 414 9.09 -18.40 11.54
CA LEU A 414 7.72 -18.50 11.02
C LEU A 414 7.28 -17.20 10.33
N TRP A 415 7.65 -16.04 10.88
CA TRP A 415 7.40 -14.76 10.22
C TRP A 415 8.15 -14.64 8.89
N LYS A 416 9.40 -15.13 8.79
CA LYS A 416 10.13 -15.19 7.51
C LYS A 416 9.41 -15.99 6.43
N ILE A 417 8.70 -17.09 6.80
CA ILE A 417 7.86 -17.83 5.86
C ILE A 417 6.77 -16.90 5.31
N ARG A 418 6.05 -16.19 6.18
CA ARG A 418 4.94 -15.30 5.77
C ARG A 418 5.44 -14.09 4.95
N GLU A 419 6.52 -13.44 5.36
CA GLU A 419 7.11 -12.29 4.68
C GLU A 419 7.64 -12.64 3.29
N SER A 420 8.05 -13.89 3.08
CA SER A 420 8.51 -14.38 1.78
C SER A 420 7.41 -14.54 0.74
N GLY A 421 6.14 -14.32 1.09
CA GLY A 421 4.98 -14.55 0.22
C GLY A 421 5.08 -13.87 -1.14
N LEU A 422 5.46 -12.60 -1.19
CA LEU A 422 5.66 -11.87 -2.45
C LEU A 422 6.76 -12.53 -3.32
N GLY A 423 7.89 -12.84 -2.72
CA GLY A 423 9.00 -13.50 -3.41
C GLY A 423 8.68 -14.95 -3.81
N ALA A 424 7.94 -15.68 -3.00
CA ALA A 424 7.58 -17.07 -3.25
C ALA A 424 6.52 -17.23 -4.36
N THR A 425 5.73 -16.18 -4.63
CA THR A 425 4.71 -16.18 -5.69
C THR A 425 5.23 -15.67 -7.04
N ALA A 426 6.41 -15.04 -7.07
CA ALA A 426 7.03 -14.52 -8.28
C ALA A 426 8.07 -15.49 -8.84
N TRP A 427 8.15 -15.64 -10.17
CA TRP A 427 9.24 -16.35 -10.87
C TRP A 427 9.46 -17.78 -10.34
N VAL A 428 8.40 -18.55 -10.20
CA VAL A 428 8.48 -19.94 -9.73
C VAL A 428 9.05 -20.81 -10.86
N PRO A 429 10.10 -21.63 -10.60
CA PRO A 429 10.71 -22.47 -11.64
C PRO A 429 9.70 -23.41 -12.30
N GLY A 430 9.61 -23.34 -13.64
CA GLY A 430 8.71 -24.16 -14.46
C GLY A 430 7.28 -23.61 -14.61
N ASP A 431 6.92 -22.53 -13.93
CA ASP A 431 5.63 -21.86 -14.08
C ASP A 431 5.74 -20.61 -14.97
N PRO A 432 4.63 -20.14 -15.56
CA PRO A 432 4.59 -18.83 -16.20
C PRO A 432 5.00 -17.72 -15.23
N ILE A 433 5.52 -16.62 -15.78
CA ILE A 433 5.79 -15.40 -14.98
C ILE A 433 4.46 -14.90 -14.42
N THR A 434 4.46 -14.55 -13.14
CA THR A 434 3.31 -13.95 -12.48
C THR A 434 3.51 -12.45 -12.33
N GLU A 435 2.43 -11.71 -12.54
CA GLU A 435 2.42 -10.25 -12.56
C GLU A 435 1.56 -9.69 -11.42
N GLU A 436 1.79 -8.42 -11.10
CA GLU A 436 0.90 -7.60 -10.30
C GLU A 436 -0.30 -7.16 -11.14
N GLY A 437 -1.27 -6.49 -10.52
CA GLY A 437 -2.45 -5.94 -11.17
C GLY A 437 -3.73 -6.30 -10.44
N TRP A 438 -3.78 -7.48 -9.82
CA TRP A 438 -4.84 -7.87 -8.89
C TRP A 438 -4.21 -8.64 -7.72
N GLU A 439 -3.65 -7.93 -6.74
CA GLU A 439 -2.81 -8.56 -5.71
C GLU A 439 -3.24 -8.31 -4.26
N ASP A 440 -4.21 -7.41 -3.97
CA ASP A 440 -4.52 -6.99 -2.59
C ASP A 440 -5.98 -6.59 -2.35
N SER A 441 -6.91 -7.34 -2.88
CA SER A 441 -8.35 -7.12 -2.62
C SER A 441 -8.71 -7.38 -1.15
N ALA A 442 -9.67 -6.63 -0.62
CA ALA A 442 -10.11 -6.77 0.77
C ALA A 442 -11.64 -6.82 0.89
N VAL A 443 -12.12 -7.64 1.82
CA VAL A 443 -13.55 -7.78 2.14
C VAL A 443 -13.76 -7.61 3.66
N PRO A 444 -15.00 -7.40 4.14
CA PRO A 444 -15.28 -7.53 5.56
C PRO A 444 -14.75 -8.88 6.10
N PRO A 445 -14.00 -8.90 7.23
CA PRO A 445 -13.38 -10.13 7.73
C PRO A 445 -14.35 -11.30 7.93
N GLU A 446 -15.59 -11.03 8.32
CA GLU A 446 -16.66 -12.03 8.47
C GLU A 446 -17.07 -12.70 7.16
N LYS A 447 -16.75 -12.11 6.01
CA LYS A 447 -17.03 -12.66 4.68
C LYS A 447 -15.82 -13.32 4.03
N LEU A 448 -14.67 -13.31 4.70
CA LEU A 448 -13.41 -13.74 4.11
C LEU A 448 -13.48 -15.18 3.58
N GLY A 449 -13.99 -16.14 4.38
CA GLY A 449 -14.08 -17.54 3.95
C GLY A 449 -14.87 -17.70 2.65
N ASP A 450 -16.05 -17.09 2.54
CA ASP A 450 -16.88 -17.16 1.34
C ASP A 450 -16.23 -16.46 0.15
N TYR A 451 -15.54 -15.34 0.39
CA TYR A 451 -14.78 -14.63 -0.64
C TYR A 451 -13.63 -15.47 -1.21
N LEU A 452 -12.88 -16.18 -0.36
CA LEU A 452 -11.80 -17.07 -0.79
C LEU A 452 -12.31 -18.18 -1.72
N VAL A 453 -13.50 -18.78 -1.42
CA VAL A 453 -14.15 -19.75 -2.30
C VAL A 453 -14.52 -19.13 -3.64
N ALA A 454 -15.12 -17.93 -3.62
CA ALA A 454 -15.56 -17.24 -4.83
C ALA A 454 -14.36 -16.83 -5.71
N LEU A 455 -13.27 -16.35 -5.09
CA LEU A 455 -12.04 -15.99 -5.78
C LEU A 455 -11.36 -17.22 -6.41
N ARG A 456 -11.31 -18.35 -5.72
CA ARG A 456 -10.83 -19.64 -6.28
C ARG A 456 -11.65 -20.07 -7.50
N LYS A 457 -12.97 -19.92 -7.45
CA LYS A 457 -13.85 -20.22 -8.60
C LYS A 457 -13.55 -19.32 -9.78
N LEU A 458 -13.29 -18.03 -9.52
CA LEU A 458 -12.91 -17.08 -10.55
C LEU A 458 -11.58 -17.49 -11.20
N PHE A 459 -10.54 -17.81 -10.42
CA PHE A 459 -9.27 -18.32 -10.95
C PHE A 459 -9.45 -19.60 -11.78
N SER A 460 -10.26 -20.53 -11.29
CA SER A 460 -10.53 -21.80 -12.00
C SER A 460 -11.20 -21.57 -13.36
N LYS A 461 -12.03 -20.53 -13.52
CA LYS A 461 -12.63 -20.14 -14.80
C LYS A 461 -11.57 -19.80 -15.85
N TYR A 462 -10.44 -19.26 -15.41
CA TYR A 462 -9.29 -18.93 -16.27
C TYR A 462 -8.24 -20.04 -16.34
N GLY A 463 -8.47 -21.17 -15.66
CA GLY A 463 -7.53 -22.30 -15.61
C GLY A 463 -6.31 -22.04 -14.71
N TRP A 464 -6.38 -21.08 -13.81
CA TRP A 464 -5.26 -20.68 -12.97
C TRP A 464 -5.28 -21.34 -11.59
N HIS A 465 -4.09 -21.71 -11.13
CA HIS A 465 -3.80 -22.25 -9.81
C HIS A 465 -2.93 -21.24 -9.05
N ILE A 466 -3.57 -20.38 -8.27
CA ILE A 466 -2.95 -19.19 -7.66
C ILE A 466 -2.76 -19.39 -6.16
N PRO A 467 -1.54 -19.19 -5.61
CA PRO A 467 -1.32 -19.10 -4.18
C PRO A 467 -2.05 -17.90 -3.59
N LEU A 468 -2.64 -18.08 -2.40
CA LEU A 468 -3.32 -17.03 -1.65
C LEU A 468 -2.70 -16.91 -0.26
N TYR A 469 -2.42 -15.68 0.12
CA TYR A 469 -1.93 -15.33 1.44
C TYR A 469 -2.43 -13.92 1.79
N GLY A 470 -2.26 -13.47 3.03
CA GLY A 470 -2.64 -12.10 3.33
C GLY A 470 -2.98 -11.84 4.79
N HIS A 471 -3.45 -10.63 5.03
CA HIS A 471 -3.84 -10.11 6.33
C HIS A 471 -5.27 -10.54 6.66
N PHE A 472 -5.44 -11.83 6.93
CA PHE A 472 -6.78 -12.45 7.07
C PHE A 472 -7.58 -11.86 8.24
N GLY A 473 -6.90 -11.45 9.31
CA GLY A 473 -7.53 -10.74 10.42
C GLY A 473 -8.23 -9.42 10.04
N GLN A 474 -7.92 -8.90 8.86
CA GLN A 474 -8.53 -7.67 8.34
C GLN A 474 -9.15 -7.87 6.95
N GLY A 475 -9.33 -9.12 6.52
CA GLY A 475 -10.02 -9.48 5.29
C GLY A 475 -9.25 -9.20 4.00
N CYS A 476 -7.93 -8.92 4.05
CA CYS A 476 -7.11 -8.60 2.89
C CYS A 476 -6.42 -9.85 2.35
N VAL A 477 -6.45 -10.05 1.03
CA VAL A 477 -5.95 -11.23 0.33
C VAL A 477 -4.97 -10.81 -0.75
N HIS A 478 -3.78 -11.45 -0.72
CA HIS A 478 -2.73 -11.25 -1.72
C HIS A 478 -2.62 -12.44 -2.67
N CYS A 479 -2.28 -12.15 -3.91
CA CYS A 479 -1.98 -13.13 -4.95
C CYS A 479 -1.10 -12.51 -6.03
N ARG A 480 -0.50 -13.35 -6.87
CA ARG A 480 0.10 -12.96 -8.16
C ARG A 480 -0.45 -13.84 -9.24
N ILE A 481 -0.73 -13.28 -10.41
CA ILE A 481 -1.48 -13.93 -11.48
C ILE A 481 -0.60 -14.06 -12.72
N PRO A 482 -0.62 -15.19 -13.45
CA PRO A 482 0.20 -15.37 -14.63
C PRO A 482 -0.42 -14.68 -15.86
N PHE A 483 -0.56 -13.36 -15.79
CA PHE A 483 -1.03 -12.57 -16.92
C PHE A 483 -0.02 -12.56 -18.06
N ASP A 484 -0.49 -12.78 -19.28
CA ASP A 484 0.30 -12.51 -20.48
C ASP A 484 0.14 -11.04 -20.89
N LEU A 485 1.03 -10.19 -20.38
CA LEU A 485 1.02 -8.75 -20.71
C LEU A 485 1.79 -8.44 -22.03
N GLN A 486 2.22 -9.46 -22.79
CA GLN A 486 3.02 -9.29 -24.01
C GLN A 486 2.20 -9.47 -25.29
N THR A 487 1.01 -10.06 -25.21
CA THR A 487 0.12 -10.28 -26.37
C THR A 487 -1.18 -9.49 -26.24
N PRO A 488 -1.80 -9.10 -27.38
CA PRO A 488 -3.12 -8.45 -27.35
C PRO A 488 -4.19 -9.30 -26.65
N GLU A 489 -4.20 -10.61 -26.89
CA GLU A 489 -5.13 -11.57 -26.32
C GLU A 489 -4.96 -11.65 -24.80
N GLY A 490 -3.72 -11.64 -24.32
CA GLY A 490 -3.41 -11.64 -22.89
C GLY A 490 -3.79 -10.32 -22.21
N LEU A 491 -3.62 -9.17 -22.89
CA LEU A 491 -4.10 -7.87 -22.40
C LEU A 491 -5.63 -7.82 -22.31
N ASP A 492 -6.34 -8.42 -23.26
CA ASP A 492 -7.80 -8.53 -23.20
C ASP A 492 -8.26 -9.47 -22.06
N GLU A 493 -7.50 -10.54 -21.81
CA GLU A 493 -7.77 -11.45 -20.67
C GLU A 493 -7.52 -10.74 -19.35
N TYR A 494 -6.39 -10.02 -19.20
CA TYR A 494 -6.06 -9.21 -18.03
C TYR A 494 -7.21 -8.25 -17.68
N ARG A 495 -7.72 -7.50 -18.67
CA ARG A 495 -8.82 -6.56 -18.48
C ARG A 495 -10.11 -7.26 -18.03
N ARG A 496 -10.53 -8.30 -18.75
CA ARG A 496 -11.73 -9.07 -18.38
C ARG A 496 -11.64 -9.62 -16.97
N PHE A 497 -10.49 -10.19 -16.61
CA PHE A 497 -10.30 -10.73 -15.29
C PHE A 497 -10.36 -9.64 -14.21
N THR A 498 -9.65 -8.52 -14.38
CA THR A 498 -9.63 -7.45 -13.37
C THR A 498 -11.01 -6.79 -13.19
N GLU A 499 -11.79 -6.63 -14.25
CA GLU A 499 -13.18 -6.19 -14.17
C GLU A 499 -14.08 -7.20 -13.43
N GLU A 500 -13.99 -8.49 -13.75
CA GLU A 500 -14.76 -9.54 -13.06
C GLU A 500 -14.37 -9.63 -11.58
N ALA A 501 -13.09 -9.54 -11.27
CA ALA A 501 -12.59 -9.57 -9.90
C ALA A 501 -13.01 -8.32 -9.11
N ALA A 502 -13.04 -7.14 -9.75
CA ALA A 502 -13.56 -5.92 -9.15
C ALA A 502 -15.07 -6.05 -8.83
N HIS A 503 -15.88 -6.53 -9.77
CA HIS A 503 -17.29 -6.83 -9.50
C HIS A 503 -17.47 -7.85 -8.38
N LEU A 504 -16.62 -8.88 -8.34
CA LEU A 504 -16.67 -9.90 -7.30
C LEU A 504 -16.42 -9.29 -5.92
N VAL A 505 -15.30 -8.59 -5.72
CA VAL A 505 -14.95 -8.02 -4.40
C VAL A 505 -15.98 -6.98 -3.95
N VAL A 506 -16.50 -6.15 -4.87
CA VAL A 506 -17.56 -5.17 -4.58
C VAL A 506 -18.87 -5.86 -4.17
N SER A 507 -19.22 -7.00 -4.78
CA SER A 507 -20.41 -7.77 -4.38
C SER A 507 -20.34 -8.30 -2.94
N PHE A 508 -19.13 -8.47 -2.40
CA PHE A 508 -18.91 -8.79 -0.98
C PHE A 508 -18.89 -7.56 -0.06
N GLY A 509 -19.04 -6.35 -0.61
CA GLY A 509 -18.93 -5.08 0.12
C GLY A 509 -17.46 -4.73 0.40
N GLY A 510 -16.55 -5.18 -0.45
CA GLY A 510 -15.12 -5.03 -0.30
C GLY A 510 -14.51 -3.85 -1.06
N SER A 511 -13.19 -3.78 -1.05
CA SER A 511 -12.34 -2.81 -1.74
C SER A 511 -11.43 -3.50 -2.76
N ILE A 512 -11.25 -2.88 -3.92
CA ILE A 512 -10.34 -3.39 -4.96
C ILE A 512 -8.87 -3.30 -4.58
N SER A 513 -8.53 -2.42 -3.61
CA SER A 513 -7.23 -2.38 -2.95
C SER A 513 -7.40 -2.28 -1.44
N GLY A 514 -6.71 -3.15 -0.70
CA GLY A 514 -6.68 -3.19 0.76
C GLY A 514 -5.56 -2.34 1.37
N GLU A 515 -4.40 -2.22 0.69
CA GLU A 515 -3.23 -1.50 1.20
C GLU A 515 -2.26 -0.96 0.14
N HIS A 516 -2.20 -1.56 -1.07
CA HIS A 516 -1.20 -1.20 -2.09
C HIS A 516 -1.54 0.11 -2.82
N GLY A 517 -2.80 0.54 -2.78
CA GLY A 517 -3.33 1.67 -3.55
C GLY A 517 -3.81 1.25 -4.94
N ASP A 518 -4.38 2.19 -5.66
CA ASP A 518 -4.92 1.95 -7.01
C ASP A 518 -3.85 2.15 -8.08
N GLY A 519 -3.06 3.22 -7.95
CA GLY A 519 -2.01 3.57 -8.89
C GLY A 519 -2.48 3.64 -10.33
N GLN A 520 -1.61 3.19 -11.24
CA GLN A 520 -1.92 3.03 -12.66
C GLN A 520 -2.65 1.70 -12.95
N SER A 521 -2.66 0.79 -11.99
CA SER A 521 -3.17 -0.57 -12.14
C SER A 521 -4.69 -0.68 -11.98
N LYS A 522 -5.28 0.06 -11.04
CA LYS A 522 -6.67 -0.12 -10.61
C LYS A 522 -7.53 1.15 -10.72
N ALA A 523 -6.94 2.29 -11.11
CA ALA A 523 -7.68 3.56 -11.18
C ALA A 523 -8.93 3.46 -12.07
N ASP A 524 -8.85 2.76 -13.18
CA ASP A 524 -9.98 2.57 -14.11
C ASP A 524 -11.11 1.70 -13.54
N LEU A 525 -10.83 0.92 -12.48
CA LEU A 525 -11.82 0.06 -11.82
C LEU A 525 -12.63 0.80 -10.73
N LEU A 526 -12.25 2.05 -10.39
CA LEU A 526 -12.92 2.83 -9.34
C LEU A 526 -14.41 3.09 -9.65
N GLU A 527 -14.78 3.21 -10.94
CA GLU A 527 -16.18 3.35 -11.34
C GLU A 527 -17.01 2.11 -10.97
N ILE A 528 -16.43 0.91 -10.99
CA ILE A 528 -17.09 -0.32 -10.54
C ILE A 528 -17.36 -0.26 -9.03
N MET A 529 -16.42 0.29 -8.26
CA MET A 529 -16.52 0.35 -6.81
C MET A 529 -17.45 1.47 -6.33
N TYR A 530 -17.35 2.66 -6.92
CA TYR A 530 -18.02 3.87 -6.41
C TYR A 530 -19.16 4.35 -7.28
N GLY A 531 -19.31 3.82 -8.50
CA GLY A 531 -20.23 4.30 -9.52
C GLY A 531 -19.70 5.53 -10.27
N PRO A 532 -20.47 6.03 -11.24
CA PRO A 532 -20.11 7.17 -12.09
C PRO A 532 -20.03 8.49 -11.32
#